data_afb4e48a9c3f1bcae4c72b14583e2655
#
_entry.id   afb4e48a9c3f1bcae4c72b14583e2655
#
_cell.length_a   1.000
_cell.length_b   1.000
_cell.length_c   1.000
_cell.angle_alpha   90.00
_cell.angle_beta   90.00
_cell.angle_gamma   90.00
#
_symmetry.space_group_name_H-M   'P 1'
#
loop_
_entity.id
_entity.type
_entity.pdbx_description
1 polymer ?
#
loop_
_entity_poly.entity_id
_entity_poly.type
_entity_poly.pdbx_seq_one_letter_code
_entity_poly.pdbx_strand_id
1 'polypeptide(L)'
;IHSNTFASRSCSTLVATFLALITLAGCNTTGQNRLDGPPTLTVYNAPPLILQTEAQKRDAGINAIVGWHADLDDSEGEDATTIGVCTGTMQVTRLEKDTEHRMTLIELDWNGNTDSIVVGGSHPYPKKSIETDTPILRGILGGTGKYHATRGQMVSTRLPSGWYRHEIWLID
;
A
#
# COMPACT_ATOMS: atom_id res chain seq x y z
N ILE A 1 -6.35 71.43 -59.25
CA ILE A 1 -6.43 69.98 -59.04
C ILE A 1 -5.04 69.51 -58.72
N HIS A 2 -4.73 69.27 -57.45
CA HIS A 2 -3.42 68.87 -56.95
C HIS A 2 -3.36 67.36 -56.76
N SER A 3 -2.45 66.69 -57.39
CA SER A 3 -2.08 65.29 -57.19
C SER A 3 -0.93 65.21 -56.19
N ASN A 4 -1.16 64.62 -55.04
CA ASN A 4 -0.14 64.31 -54.05
C ASN A 4 0.26 62.81 -54.17
N THR A 5 1.46 62.62 -54.59
CA THR A 5 2.14 61.30 -54.62
C THR A 5 2.77 61.05 -53.27
N PHE A 6 2.25 60.05 -52.54
CA PHE A 6 2.87 59.57 -51.31
C PHE A 6 3.82 58.43 -51.60
N ALA A 7 5.11 58.65 -51.29
CA ALA A 7 6.13 57.64 -51.35
C ALA A 7 6.01 56.59 -50.22
N SER A 8 5.85 55.34 -50.60
CA SER A 8 5.87 54.19 -49.70
C SER A 8 7.29 53.90 -49.24
N ARG A 9 7.56 54.07 -47.97
CA ARG A 9 8.81 53.55 -47.32
C ARG A 9 8.52 52.15 -46.83
N SER A 10 9.20 51.19 -47.46
CA SER A 10 9.25 49.79 -47.04
C SER A 10 10.09 49.67 -45.77
N CYS A 11 9.46 49.34 -44.68
CA CYS A 11 10.11 49.03 -43.40
C CYS A 11 10.28 47.49 -43.31
N SER A 12 11.48 47.00 -43.60
CA SER A 12 11.81 45.60 -43.45
C SER A 12 12.00 45.29 -41.97
N THR A 13 10.98 44.70 -41.38
CA THR A 13 11.07 44.20 -40.00
C THR A 13 11.71 42.80 -40.00
N LEU A 14 12.95 42.74 -39.55
CA LEU A 14 13.67 41.48 -39.25
C LEU A 14 12.99 40.84 -38.06
N VAL A 15 12.21 39.79 -38.29
CA VAL A 15 11.68 38.93 -37.23
C VAL A 15 12.78 37.95 -36.83
N ALA A 16 13.46 38.26 -35.72
CA ALA A 16 14.39 37.35 -35.09
C ALA A 16 13.57 36.26 -34.34
N THR A 17 13.48 35.08 -34.96
CA THR A 17 12.86 33.92 -34.33
C THR A 17 13.81 33.38 -33.27
N PHE A 18 13.55 33.73 -31.99
CA PHE A 18 14.18 33.07 -30.84
C PHE A 18 13.60 31.69 -30.70
N LEU A 19 14.32 30.68 -31.17
CA LEU A 19 14.01 29.28 -30.84
C LEU A 19 14.47 29.05 -29.40
N ALA A 20 13.54 29.20 -28.43
CA ALA A 20 13.78 28.76 -27.06
C ALA A 20 13.78 27.23 -27.03
N LEU A 21 14.98 26.64 -27.00
CA LEU A 21 15.14 25.24 -26.62
C LEU A 21 14.72 25.10 -25.17
N ILE A 22 13.47 24.72 -24.95
CA ILE A 22 13.01 24.19 -23.64
C ILE A 22 13.62 22.82 -23.55
N THR A 23 14.80 22.72 -22.93
CA THR A 23 15.28 21.43 -22.40
C THR A 23 14.33 21.04 -21.29
N LEU A 24 13.36 20.18 -21.61
CA LEU A 24 12.66 19.39 -20.63
C LEU A 24 13.73 18.54 -19.92
N ALA A 25 14.27 19.07 -18.82
CA ALA A 25 14.92 18.25 -17.83
C ALA A 25 13.82 17.28 -17.34
N GLY A 26 13.75 16.13 -18.00
CA GLY A 26 12.94 15.03 -17.52
C GLY A 26 13.43 14.76 -16.09
N CYS A 27 12.60 15.09 -15.09
CA CYS A 27 12.73 14.45 -13.81
C CYS A 27 12.58 12.96 -14.08
N ASN A 28 13.67 12.27 -14.34
CA ASN A 28 13.80 10.87 -14.08
C ASN A 28 13.69 10.72 -12.56
N THR A 29 12.49 10.85 -12.03
CA THR A 29 12.14 10.13 -10.83
C THR A 29 12.18 8.67 -11.27
N THR A 30 13.37 8.07 -11.29
CA THR A 30 13.50 6.65 -11.06
C THR A 30 12.71 6.43 -9.79
N GLY A 31 11.50 5.91 -9.92
CA GLY A 31 10.72 5.47 -8.77
C GLY A 31 11.63 4.47 -8.06
N GLN A 32 12.39 4.95 -7.08
CA GLN A 32 13.11 4.08 -6.19
C GLN A 32 12.05 3.15 -5.66
N ASN A 33 12.20 1.88 -5.98
CA ASN A 33 11.38 0.83 -5.41
C ASN A 33 11.64 0.96 -3.91
N ARG A 34 10.68 1.54 -3.16
CA ARG A 34 10.85 1.88 -1.74
C ARG A 34 10.98 0.64 -0.84
N LEU A 35 11.04 -0.53 -1.45
CA LEU A 35 11.44 -1.78 -0.86
C LEU A 35 12.95 -2.06 -1.03
N ASP A 36 13.71 -1.13 -1.65
CA ASP A 36 15.16 -1.23 -1.73
C ASP A 36 15.75 -0.96 -0.34
N GLY A 37 16.36 -1.97 0.22
CA GLY A 37 16.94 -1.95 1.56
C GLY A 37 16.19 -2.80 2.58
N PRO A 38 16.76 -2.95 3.80
CA PRO A 38 16.13 -3.71 4.85
C PRO A 38 14.83 -3.04 5.32
N PRO A 39 13.84 -3.82 5.80
CA PRO A 39 12.66 -3.25 6.42
C PRO A 39 13.02 -2.44 7.67
N THR A 40 12.25 -1.39 7.95
CA THR A 40 12.37 -0.60 9.19
C THR A 40 11.99 -1.43 10.40
N LEU A 41 11.00 -2.29 10.24
CA LEU A 41 10.49 -3.21 11.25
C LEU A 41 10.19 -4.56 10.60
N THR A 42 10.44 -5.64 11.33
CA THR A 42 9.91 -6.97 11.01
C THR A 42 9.22 -7.51 12.24
N VAL A 43 7.96 -7.91 12.10
CA VAL A 43 7.15 -8.48 13.17
C VAL A 43 6.39 -9.68 12.63
N TYR A 44 5.89 -10.51 13.55
CA TYR A 44 5.23 -11.76 13.22
C TYR A 44 3.89 -11.85 13.92
N ASN A 45 2.99 -12.67 13.40
CA ASN A 45 1.85 -13.15 14.16
C ASN A 45 1.59 -14.63 13.93
N ALA A 46 1.17 -15.32 14.96
CA ALA A 46 0.70 -16.70 14.90
C ALA A 46 -0.52 -16.83 13.98
N PRO A 47 -0.90 -18.06 13.57
CA PRO A 47 -2.13 -18.27 12.82
C PRO A 47 -3.31 -17.57 13.49
N PRO A 48 -4.00 -16.63 12.81
CA PRO A 48 -4.97 -15.77 13.46
C PRO A 48 -6.24 -16.53 13.87
N LEU A 49 -6.82 -16.14 14.99
CA LEU A 49 -8.17 -16.54 15.37
C LEU A 49 -9.17 -15.82 14.47
N ILE A 50 -9.94 -16.60 13.72
CA ILE A 50 -10.97 -16.08 12.82
C ILE A 50 -12.26 -15.81 13.60
N LEU A 51 -12.71 -14.56 13.54
CA LEU A 51 -13.90 -14.07 14.23
C LEU A 51 -15.09 -14.02 13.25
N GLN A 52 -15.72 -15.16 13.04
CA GLN A 52 -16.93 -15.26 12.22
C GLN A 52 -18.03 -16.01 12.95
N THR A 53 -19.24 -15.48 12.87
CA THR A 53 -20.44 -16.22 13.27
C THR A 53 -20.77 -17.30 12.23
N GLU A 54 -21.54 -18.30 12.63
CA GLU A 54 -22.03 -19.33 11.69
C GLU A 54 -22.88 -18.75 10.55
N ALA A 55 -23.56 -17.64 10.79
CA ALA A 55 -24.30 -16.91 9.75
C ALA A 55 -23.33 -16.31 8.72
N GLN A 56 -22.28 -15.65 9.17
CA GLN A 56 -21.25 -15.05 8.29
C GLN A 56 -20.50 -16.12 7.48
N LYS A 57 -20.24 -17.30 8.06
CA LYS A 57 -19.62 -18.43 7.31
C LYS A 57 -20.52 -18.94 6.19
N ARG A 58 -21.85 -18.93 6.37
CA ARG A 58 -22.81 -19.35 5.34
C ARG A 58 -22.99 -18.34 4.22
N ASP A 59 -22.75 -17.08 4.52
CA ASP A 59 -22.97 -15.96 3.59
C ASP A 59 -21.67 -15.59 2.84
N ALA A 60 -20.90 -16.61 2.47
CA ALA A 60 -19.64 -16.44 1.76
C ALA A 60 -19.89 -15.98 0.32
N GLY A 61 -19.68 -14.71 0.06
CA GLY A 61 -19.88 -14.11 -1.27
C GLY A 61 -19.37 -12.69 -1.32
N ILE A 62 -19.79 -11.94 -2.33
CA ILE A 62 -19.51 -10.51 -2.40
C ILE A 62 -20.07 -9.84 -1.13
N ASN A 63 -19.29 -8.94 -0.53
CA ASN A 63 -19.51 -8.27 0.74
C ASN A 63 -19.37 -9.15 2.00
N ALA A 64 -19.00 -10.42 1.87
CA ALA A 64 -18.65 -11.21 3.05
C ALA A 64 -17.50 -10.55 3.80
N ILE A 65 -17.65 -10.39 5.12
CA ILE A 65 -16.66 -9.78 6.00
C ILE A 65 -16.10 -10.85 6.93
N VAL A 66 -14.80 -10.87 7.07
CA VAL A 66 -14.06 -11.75 7.99
C VAL A 66 -13.23 -10.86 8.91
N GLY A 67 -13.43 -10.96 10.20
CA GLY A 67 -12.55 -10.37 11.21
C GLY A 67 -11.60 -11.41 11.78
N TRP A 68 -10.45 -10.98 12.26
CA TRP A 68 -9.49 -11.83 12.97
C TRP A 68 -8.67 -11.03 13.97
N HIS A 69 -8.05 -11.76 14.90
CA HIS A 69 -6.98 -11.23 15.73
C HIS A 69 -5.92 -12.31 15.99
N ALA A 70 -4.71 -11.86 16.32
CA ALA A 70 -3.60 -12.69 16.75
C ALA A 70 -2.68 -11.88 17.66
N ASP A 71 -1.86 -12.56 18.44
CA ASP A 71 -0.74 -11.92 19.10
C ASP A 71 0.26 -11.43 18.04
N LEU A 72 0.85 -10.27 18.31
CA LEU A 72 1.93 -9.69 17.52
C LEU A 72 3.24 -9.98 18.24
N ASP A 73 4.16 -10.66 17.56
CA ASP A 73 5.35 -11.21 18.14
C ASP A 73 6.63 -10.66 17.49
N ASP A 74 7.75 -10.73 18.19
CA ASP A 74 9.07 -10.28 17.72
C ASP A 74 9.75 -11.29 16.77
N SER A 75 9.32 -12.54 16.81
CA SER A 75 9.87 -13.64 16.01
C SER A 75 8.80 -14.68 15.68
N GLU A 76 9.17 -15.71 14.87
CA GLU A 76 8.33 -16.86 14.59
C GLU A 76 8.57 -17.96 15.64
N GLY A 77 7.50 -18.63 16.09
CA GLY A 77 7.57 -19.85 16.89
C GLY A 77 7.11 -19.69 18.33
N GLU A 78 7.15 -20.80 19.08
CA GLU A 78 6.64 -20.88 20.44
C GLU A 78 7.47 -20.09 21.46
N ASP A 79 8.74 -19.83 21.16
CA ASP A 79 9.63 -19.06 22.03
C ASP A 79 9.58 -17.54 21.74
N ALA A 80 8.68 -17.12 20.86
CA ALA A 80 8.52 -15.71 20.51
C ALA A 80 7.99 -14.88 21.69
N THR A 81 8.41 -13.63 21.74
CA THR A 81 7.90 -12.67 22.72
C THR A 81 6.75 -11.89 22.13
N THR A 82 5.59 -11.96 22.77
CA THR A 82 4.45 -11.11 22.37
C THR A 82 4.73 -9.66 22.70
N ILE A 83 4.68 -8.81 21.68
CA ILE A 83 4.98 -7.39 21.72
C ILE A 83 3.75 -6.51 21.47
N GLY A 84 2.61 -7.12 21.14
CA GLY A 84 1.39 -6.40 20.83
C GLY A 84 0.28 -7.29 20.32
N VAL A 85 -0.63 -6.70 19.55
CA VAL A 85 -1.76 -7.38 18.93
C VAL A 85 -1.86 -7.03 17.45
N CYS A 86 -2.17 -8.03 16.63
CA CYS A 86 -2.50 -7.87 15.22
C CYS A 86 -4.00 -8.14 15.03
N THR A 87 -4.75 -7.13 14.67
CA THR A 87 -6.18 -7.26 14.37
C THR A 87 -6.45 -6.89 12.93
N GLY A 88 -7.52 -7.41 12.36
CA GLY A 88 -7.88 -7.01 11.01
C GLY A 88 -9.25 -7.48 10.57
N THR A 89 -9.65 -6.91 9.47
CA THR A 89 -10.85 -7.30 8.75
C THR A 89 -10.57 -7.37 7.26
N MET A 90 -11.27 -8.26 6.56
CA MET A 90 -11.26 -8.30 5.12
C MET A 90 -12.69 -8.44 4.59
N GLN A 91 -12.96 -7.78 3.47
CA GLN A 91 -14.22 -7.82 2.76
C GLN A 91 -14.01 -8.34 1.33
N VAL A 92 -14.80 -9.31 0.91
CA VAL A 92 -14.80 -9.79 -0.46
C VAL A 92 -15.47 -8.73 -1.35
N THR A 93 -14.69 -8.17 -2.28
CA THR A 93 -15.14 -7.09 -3.16
C THR A 93 -15.40 -7.54 -4.61
N ARG A 94 -14.79 -8.64 -5.03
CA ARG A 94 -14.98 -9.20 -6.37
C ARG A 94 -14.75 -10.72 -6.34
N LEU A 95 -15.57 -11.44 -7.12
CA LEU A 95 -15.44 -12.87 -7.31
C LEU A 95 -15.10 -13.17 -8.76
N GLU A 96 -14.10 -14.01 -8.98
CA GLU A 96 -13.72 -14.60 -10.24
C GLU A 96 -13.82 -16.14 -10.13
N LYS A 97 -13.56 -16.85 -11.22
CA LYS A 97 -13.73 -18.32 -11.25
C LYS A 97 -12.96 -19.00 -10.09
N ASP A 98 -11.68 -18.75 -9.98
CA ASP A 98 -10.77 -19.42 -9.03
C ASP A 98 -10.15 -18.44 -8.02
N THR A 99 -10.53 -17.16 -8.07
CA THR A 99 -9.96 -16.09 -7.25
C THR A 99 -11.06 -15.21 -6.66
N GLU A 100 -10.84 -14.71 -5.48
CA GLU A 100 -11.61 -13.62 -4.92
C GLU A 100 -10.70 -12.45 -4.58
N HIS A 101 -11.18 -11.24 -4.77
CA HIS A 101 -10.48 -10.03 -4.37
C HIS A 101 -11.02 -9.60 -3.02
N ARG A 102 -10.10 -9.30 -2.11
CA ARG A 102 -10.44 -8.87 -0.76
C ARG A 102 -9.82 -7.50 -0.48
N MET A 103 -10.63 -6.57 -0.02
CA MET A 103 -10.16 -5.37 0.64
C MET A 103 -9.83 -5.74 2.08
N THR A 104 -8.62 -5.46 2.51
CA THR A 104 -8.13 -5.81 3.85
C THR A 104 -7.71 -4.55 4.59
N LEU A 105 -8.05 -4.47 5.86
CA LEU A 105 -7.56 -3.51 6.83
C LEU A 105 -6.93 -4.27 7.98
N ILE A 106 -5.70 -3.90 8.35
CA ILE A 106 -4.93 -4.52 9.43
C ILE A 106 -4.44 -3.43 10.35
N GLU A 107 -4.55 -3.63 11.64
CA GLU A 107 -3.90 -2.83 12.67
C GLU A 107 -2.87 -3.68 13.40
N LEU A 108 -1.66 -3.16 13.46
CA LEU A 108 -0.59 -3.64 14.33
C LEU A 108 -0.53 -2.68 15.49
N ASP A 109 -0.83 -3.15 16.68
CA ASP A 109 -0.95 -2.35 17.90
C ASP A 109 0.09 -2.78 18.91
N TRP A 110 0.82 -1.80 19.42
CA TRP A 110 1.80 -1.93 20.50
C TRP A 110 1.36 -1.07 21.70
N ASN A 111 1.77 -1.46 22.87
CA ASN A 111 1.55 -0.67 24.09
C ASN A 111 0.09 -0.33 24.41
N GLY A 112 -0.83 -1.23 24.08
CA GLY A 112 -2.23 -1.09 24.45
C GLY A 112 -2.92 0.12 23.82
N ASN A 113 -2.89 0.20 22.50
CA ASN A 113 -3.47 1.24 21.64
C ASN A 113 -2.79 2.63 21.71
N THR A 114 -1.59 2.73 22.27
CA THR A 114 -0.87 4.00 22.25
C THR A 114 -0.03 4.17 20.98
N ASP A 115 0.56 3.09 20.48
CA ASP A 115 1.39 3.06 19.28
C ASP A 115 0.83 2.05 18.30
N SER A 116 0.25 2.48 17.19
CA SER A 116 -0.26 1.56 16.17
C SER A 116 0.12 1.96 14.75
N ILE A 117 0.12 0.98 13.85
CA ILE A 117 0.21 1.17 12.40
C ILE A 117 -1.03 0.55 11.76
N VAL A 118 -1.72 1.31 10.94
CA VAL A 118 -2.87 0.84 10.15
C VAL A 118 -2.46 0.64 8.71
N VAL A 119 -2.75 -0.53 8.18
CA VAL A 119 -2.35 -0.98 6.84
C VAL A 119 -3.57 -1.41 6.06
N GLY A 120 -3.63 -1.08 4.78
CA GLY A 120 -4.75 -1.46 3.94
C GLY A 120 -4.40 -1.70 2.48
N GLY A 121 -5.27 -2.41 1.80
CA GLY A 121 -5.13 -2.66 0.37
C GLY A 121 -6.00 -3.80 -0.12
N SER A 122 -6.17 -3.86 -1.43
CA SER A 122 -6.88 -4.95 -2.09
C SER A 122 -5.89 -5.95 -2.69
N HIS A 123 -6.18 -7.23 -2.56
CA HIS A 123 -5.36 -8.29 -3.15
C HIS A 123 -6.22 -9.45 -3.64
N PRO A 124 -5.77 -10.18 -4.68
CA PRO A 124 -6.38 -11.43 -5.10
C PRO A 124 -6.08 -12.54 -4.08
N TYR A 125 -7.02 -13.45 -3.91
CA TYR A 125 -6.92 -14.58 -3.01
C TYR A 125 -7.44 -15.84 -3.71
N PRO A 126 -6.66 -16.94 -3.83
CA PRO A 126 -7.17 -18.18 -4.38
C PRO A 126 -8.30 -18.75 -3.51
N LYS A 127 -9.40 -19.20 -4.13
CA LYS A 127 -10.56 -19.73 -3.41
C LYS A 127 -10.30 -21.05 -2.69
N LYS A 128 -9.35 -21.83 -3.17
CA LYS A 128 -9.17 -23.23 -2.75
C LYS A 128 -7.97 -23.47 -1.83
N SER A 129 -7.06 -22.54 -1.73
CA SER A 129 -5.85 -22.69 -0.93
C SER A 129 -5.40 -21.37 -0.37
N ILE A 130 -4.80 -21.41 0.82
CA ILE A 130 -4.05 -20.29 1.34
C ILE A 130 -2.62 -20.47 0.86
N GLU A 131 -2.15 -19.54 0.02
CA GLU A 131 -0.78 -19.58 -0.49
C GLU A 131 0.21 -19.27 0.63
N THR A 132 1.31 -20.03 0.66
CA THR A 132 2.47 -19.75 1.51
C THR A 132 3.58 -19.16 0.64
N ASP A 133 4.48 -18.43 1.26
CA ASP A 133 5.64 -17.80 0.62
C ASP A 133 5.29 -16.83 -0.53
N THR A 134 4.00 -16.45 -0.61
CA THR A 134 3.54 -15.45 -1.57
C THR A 134 3.38 -14.11 -0.85
N PRO A 135 4.25 -13.12 -1.14
CA PRO A 135 4.19 -11.82 -0.48
C PRO A 135 2.99 -11.01 -0.93
N ILE A 136 2.31 -10.37 0.01
CA ILE A 136 1.19 -9.46 -0.25
C ILE A 136 1.60 -8.06 0.18
N LEU A 137 1.70 -7.15 -0.79
CA LEU A 137 2.05 -5.75 -0.57
C LEU A 137 0.80 -4.93 -0.22
N ARG A 138 0.92 -4.08 0.82
CA ARG A 138 -0.12 -3.14 1.25
C ARG A 138 0.47 -1.78 1.58
N GLY A 139 -0.34 -0.74 1.44
CA GLY A 139 0.01 0.61 1.86
C GLY A 139 -0.21 0.82 3.36
N ILE A 140 0.66 1.58 4.00
CA ILE A 140 0.43 2.11 5.35
C ILE A 140 -0.47 3.33 5.22
N LEU A 141 -1.62 3.28 5.89
CA LEU A 141 -2.65 4.33 5.85
C LEU A 141 -2.42 5.39 6.92
N GLY A 142 -1.68 5.06 7.97
CA GLY A 142 -1.36 5.92 9.09
C GLY A 142 -1.03 5.11 10.34
N GLY A 143 -1.00 5.79 11.48
CA GLY A 143 -0.74 5.17 12.78
C GLY A 143 -1.03 6.12 13.92
N THR A 144 -0.79 5.67 15.15
CA THR A 144 -0.93 6.45 16.39
C THR A 144 0.38 6.52 17.14
N GLY A 145 0.44 7.35 18.17
CA GLY A 145 1.62 7.49 19.04
C GLY A 145 2.88 7.85 18.25
N LYS A 146 3.93 7.09 18.42
CA LYS A 146 5.20 7.30 17.71
C LYS A 146 5.08 7.07 16.18
N TYR A 147 4.00 6.45 15.73
CA TYR A 147 3.72 6.20 14.31
C TYR A 147 2.69 7.17 13.73
N HIS A 148 2.30 8.23 14.45
CA HIS A 148 1.40 9.23 13.90
C HIS A 148 2.01 9.84 12.62
N ALA A 149 1.20 10.11 11.63
CA ALA A 149 1.62 10.61 10.31
C ALA A 149 2.56 9.69 9.50
N THR A 150 2.87 8.48 9.98
CA THR A 150 3.69 7.50 9.28
C THR A 150 3.04 7.10 7.96
N ARG A 151 3.87 6.93 6.93
CA ARG A 151 3.54 6.39 5.61
C ARG A 151 4.52 5.28 5.26
N GLY A 152 4.18 4.52 4.23
CA GLY A 152 5.08 3.48 3.75
C GLY A 152 4.34 2.29 3.18
N GLN A 153 4.99 1.15 3.26
CA GLN A 153 4.48 -0.11 2.74
C GLN A 153 4.76 -1.25 3.71
N MET A 154 3.91 -2.26 3.68
CA MET A 154 4.09 -3.51 4.41
C MET A 154 3.95 -4.68 3.45
N VAL A 155 4.86 -5.62 3.54
CA VAL A 155 4.76 -6.92 2.89
C VAL A 155 4.40 -7.95 3.95
N SER A 156 3.28 -8.64 3.75
CA SER A 156 2.86 -9.77 4.58
C SER A 156 3.09 -11.06 3.84
N THR A 157 3.82 -11.99 4.42
CA THR A 157 4.06 -13.32 3.86
C THR A 157 3.57 -14.37 4.83
N ARG A 158 2.68 -15.25 4.38
CA ARG A 158 2.30 -16.43 5.15
C ARG A 158 3.39 -17.48 5.03
N LEU A 159 3.94 -17.93 6.16
CA LEU A 159 4.99 -18.92 6.23
C LEU A 159 4.42 -20.34 6.17
N PRO A 160 5.24 -21.37 5.86
CA PRO A 160 4.81 -22.77 5.85
C PRO A 160 4.27 -23.26 7.19
N SER A 161 4.74 -22.71 8.29
CA SER A 161 4.23 -22.95 9.65
C SER A 161 2.80 -22.47 9.89
N GLY A 162 2.29 -21.59 9.01
CA GLY A 162 1.02 -20.91 9.15
C GLY A 162 1.12 -19.52 9.80
N TRP A 163 2.30 -19.18 10.34
CA TRP A 163 2.61 -17.84 10.82
C TRP A 163 2.61 -16.83 9.70
N TYR A 164 2.52 -15.55 10.04
CA TYR A 164 2.69 -14.44 9.12
C TYR A 164 3.90 -13.62 9.52
N ARG A 165 4.75 -13.30 8.55
CA ARG A 165 5.82 -12.33 8.66
C ARG A 165 5.37 -11.03 8.02
N HIS A 166 5.53 -9.91 8.73
CA HIS A 166 5.24 -8.58 8.26
C HIS A 166 6.53 -7.76 8.22
N GLU A 167 6.94 -7.42 7.03
CA GLU A 167 8.10 -6.57 6.76
C GLU A 167 7.60 -5.18 6.41
N ILE A 168 8.04 -4.17 7.15
CA ILE A 168 7.48 -2.81 7.12
C ILE A 168 8.58 -1.82 6.75
N TRP A 169 8.35 -1.03 5.72
CA TRP A 169 9.18 0.08 5.29
C TRP A 169 8.45 1.38 5.58
N LEU A 170 8.96 2.14 6.54
CA LEU A 170 8.44 3.46 6.89
C LEU A 170 9.12 4.53 6.05
N ILE A 171 8.38 5.59 5.78
CA ILE A 171 8.84 6.78 5.07
C ILE A 171 8.65 7.96 6.01
N ASP A 172 9.74 8.63 6.30
CA ASP A 172 9.76 9.86 7.08
C ASP A 172 9.16 11.04 6.31
#